data_a17c5a05c078af4bf653382298a72117
#
_entry.id   a17c5a05c078af4bf653382298a72117
#
_cell.length_a   1.000
_cell.length_b   1.000
_cell.length_c   1.000
_cell.angle_alpha   90.00
_cell.angle_beta   90.00
_cell.angle_gamma   90.00
#
_symmetry.space_group_name_H-M   'P 1'
#
loop_
_entity.id
_entity.type
_entity.pdbx_description
1 polymer ?
#
loop_
_entity_poly.entity_id
_entity_poly.type
_entity_poly.pdbx_seq_one_letter_code
_entity_poly.pdbx_strand_id
1 'polypeptide(L)'
;MRAMILSLLLTTAASASDLVGPASCRTCHAEAYRVWSQSPHARAALALTPEQRKQPLCLQCHSRDEQRAGQADLSGVSCETCHGGGRYYQPSAVMRDKELARLFGLQDPTASTCKVCHGGAAPSLKPFDVKEAMSRIDHWSTERAARKANGALLPSTGDRLASWLRK
;
A
#
# COMPACT_ATOMS: atom_id res chain seq x y z
N MET A 1 -4.44 -54.63 22.24
CA MET A 1 -5.00 -53.32 21.84
C MET A 1 -3.82 -52.42 21.50
N ARG A 2 -3.56 -52.16 20.20
CA ARG A 2 -2.48 -51.24 19.74
C ARG A 2 -3.14 -49.90 19.43
N ALA A 3 -2.85 -48.88 20.22
CA ALA A 3 -3.26 -47.51 19.95
C ALA A 3 -2.43 -46.92 18.79
N MET A 4 -3.06 -46.67 17.65
CA MET A 4 -2.48 -45.91 16.55
C MET A 4 -2.56 -44.42 16.92
N ILE A 5 -1.40 -43.82 17.21
CA ILE A 5 -1.26 -42.37 17.38
C ILE A 5 -1.24 -41.77 15.97
N LEU A 6 -2.34 -41.14 15.58
CA LEU A 6 -2.45 -40.39 14.35
C LEU A 6 -1.77 -39.03 14.56
N SER A 7 -0.52 -38.89 14.14
CA SER A 7 0.21 -37.62 14.16
C SER A 7 -0.38 -36.69 13.11
N LEU A 8 -1.16 -35.70 13.56
CA LEU A 8 -1.69 -34.63 12.74
C LEU A 8 -0.55 -33.66 12.41
N LEU A 9 0.03 -33.79 11.21
CA LEU A 9 1.00 -32.83 10.68
C LEU A 9 0.24 -31.54 10.37
N LEU A 10 0.28 -30.55 11.27
CA LEU A 10 -0.11 -29.18 10.97
C LEU A 10 0.93 -28.60 10.00
N THR A 11 0.64 -28.65 8.71
CA THR A 11 1.34 -27.84 7.72
C THR A 11 0.97 -26.39 7.94
N THR A 12 1.84 -25.62 8.58
CA THR A 12 1.74 -24.14 8.57
C THR A 12 1.96 -23.69 7.14
N ALA A 13 0.87 -23.39 6.43
CA ALA A 13 0.98 -22.67 5.17
C ALA A 13 1.64 -21.32 5.46
N ALA A 14 2.88 -21.13 5.02
CA ALA A 14 3.51 -19.83 5.03
C ALA A 14 2.67 -18.94 4.12
N SER A 15 1.90 -18.01 4.70
CA SER A 15 1.20 -16.99 3.92
C SER A 15 2.24 -16.16 3.20
N ALA A 16 2.31 -16.30 1.89
CA ALA A 16 3.14 -15.40 1.08
C ALA A 16 2.68 -13.97 1.33
N SER A 17 3.62 -13.07 1.61
CA SER A 17 3.30 -11.66 1.82
C SER A 17 2.62 -11.08 0.58
N ASP A 18 1.55 -10.29 0.77
CA ASP A 18 0.88 -9.55 -0.29
C ASP A 18 1.70 -8.35 -0.77
N LEU A 19 2.79 -8.04 -0.06
CA LEU A 19 3.65 -6.91 -0.33
C LEU A 19 4.66 -7.24 -1.42
N VAL A 20 4.87 -6.27 -2.31
CA VAL A 20 5.81 -6.35 -3.44
C VAL A 20 6.91 -5.30 -3.37
N GLY A 21 6.76 -4.33 -2.46
CA GLY A 21 7.67 -3.23 -2.24
C GLY A 21 7.53 -2.09 -3.27
N PRO A 22 7.94 -0.86 -2.87
CA PRO A 22 7.71 0.34 -3.66
C PRO A 22 8.46 0.35 -5.00
N ALA A 23 9.57 -0.38 -5.13
CA ALA A 23 10.32 -0.51 -6.38
C ALA A 23 9.48 -1.14 -7.50
N SER A 24 8.58 -2.06 -7.17
CA SER A 24 7.66 -2.68 -8.13
C SER A 24 6.67 -1.67 -8.72
N CYS A 25 6.22 -0.72 -7.90
CA CYS A 25 5.29 0.33 -8.32
C CYS A 25 5.95 1.33 -9.28
N ARG A 26 7.26 1.60 -9.10
CA ARG A 26 8.04 2.54 -9.90
C ARG A 26 7.98 2.23 -11.39
N THR A 27 7.90 0.96 -11.76
CA THR A 27 7.93 0.53 -13.18
C THR A 27 6.81 1.18 -14.00
N CYS A 28 5.64 1.38 -13.40
CA CYS A 28 4.48 1.99 -14.07
C CYS A 28 4.14 3.38 -13.53
N HIS A 29 4.56 3.71 -12.31
CA HIS A 29 4.26 4.95 -11.59
C HIS A 29 5.54 5.72 -11.24
N ALA A 30 6.39 5.96 -12.25
CA ALA A 30 7.72 6.55 -12.05
C ALA A 30 7.66 7.93 -11.37
N GLU A 31 6.72 8.79 -11.78
CA GLU A 31 6.58 10.12 -11.21
C GLU A 31 6.02 10.08 -9.78
N ALA A 32 5.00 9.27 -9.52
CA ALA A 32 4.48 9.06 -8.18
C ALA A 32 5.56 8.51 -7.24
N TYR A 33 6.37 7.57 -7.71
CA TYR A 33 7.51 7.05 -6.97
C TYR A 33 8.55 8.14 -6.69
N ARG A 34 8.87 9.01 -7.66
CA ARG A 34 9.81 10.11 -7.49
C ARG A 34 9.36 11.07 -6.40
N VAL A 35 8.09 11.48 -6.43
CA VAL A 35 7.52 12.36 -5.41
C VAL A 35 7.55 11.69 -4.03
N TRP A 36 7.08 10.46 -3.94
CA TRP A 36 7.10 9.70 -2.69
C TRP A 36 8.50 9.53 -2.12
N SER A 37 9.49 9.17 -2.94
CA SER A 37 10.86 8.87 -2.48
C SER A 37 11.56 10.09 -1.84
N GLN A 38 11.11 11.30 -2.16
CA GLN A 38 11.59 12.56 -1.56
C GLN A 38 10.79 12.95 -0.30
N SER A 39 9.69 12.27 -0.01
CA SER A 39 8.80 12.61 1.10
C SER A 39 9.34 12.17 2.47
N PRO A 40 8.87 12.75 3.57
CA PRO A 40 9.14 12.25 4.91
C PRO A 40 8.70 10.79 5.12
N HIS A 41 7.64 10.34 4.45
CA HIS A 41 7.14 8.96 4.53
C HIS A 41 8.18 7.94 4.07
N ALA A 42 8.80 8.17 2.93
CA ALA A 42 9.85 7.26 2.41
C ALA A 42 11.05 7.15 3.36
N ARG A 43 11.25 8.14 4.22
CA ARG A 43 12.39 8.23 5.16
C ARG A 43 11.98 8.08 6.63
N ALA A 44 10.73 7.66 6.89
CA ALA A 44 10.20 7.63 8.25
C ALA A 44 11.02 6.73 9.18
N ALA A 45 11.54 5.61 8.70
CA ALA A 45 12.39 4.72 9.49
C ALA A 45 13.74 5.34 9.88
N LEU A 46 14.23 6.32 9.11
CA LEU A 46 15.50 7.00 9.44
C LEU A 46 15.40 7.91 10.67
N ALA A 47 14.18 8.29 11.05
CA ALA A 47 13.95 9.06 12.28
C ALA A 47 14.09 8.22 13.56
N LEU A 48 14.18 6.90 13.44
CA LEU A 48 14.29 5.98 14.58
C LEU A 48 15.75 5.72 14.95
N THR A 49 16.04 5.66 16.27
CA THR A 49 17.33 5.15 16.76
C THR A 49 17.46 3.65 16.45
N PRO A 50 18.69 3.08 16.52
CA PRO A 50 18.90 1.65 16.34
C PRO A 50 18.04 0.78 17.28
N GLU A 51 17.81 1.23 18.51
CA GLU A 51 17.00 0.54 19.52
C GLU A 51 15.50 0.62 19.14
N GLN A 52 15.03 1.79 18.69
CA GLN A 52 13.65 2.00 18.27
C GLN A 52 13.30 1.18 17.03
N ARG A 53 14.25 0.96 16.11
CA ARG A 53 14.07 0.10 14.94
C ARG A 53 13.84 -1.37 15.28
N LYS A 54 14.11 -1.78 16.51
CA LYS A 54 13.84 -3.13 17.01
C LYS A 54 12.49 -3.23 17.71
N GLN A 55 11.80 -2.11 17.90
CA GLN A 55 10.53 -2.06 18.64
C GLN A 55 9.33 -2.11 17.71
N PRO A 56 8.47 -3.12 17.80
CA PRO A 56 7.26 -3.23 16.98
C PRO A 56 6.34 -2.00 17.08
N LEU A 57 6.27 -1.41 18.27
CA LEU A 57 5.46 -0.20 18.51
C LEU A 57 5.93 0.99 17.65
N CYS A 58 7.23 1.16 17.47
CA CYS A 58 7.77 2.22 16.61
C CYS A 58 7.58 1.88 15.13
N LEU A 59 7.85 0.63 14.77
CA LEU A 59 7.77 0.17 13.37
C LEU A 59 6.36 0.23 12.80
N GLN A 60 5.31 0.07 13.60
CA GLN A 60 3.93 0.13 13.10
C GLN A 60 3.57 1.47 12.43
N CYS A 61 4.30 2.54 12.73
CA CYS A 61 4.12 3.85 12.09
C CYS A 61 5.28 4.23 11.17
N HIS A 62 6.48 3.71 11.42
CA HIS A 62 7.68 4.12 10.73
C HIS A 62 8.14 3.16 9.64
N SER A 63 7.68 1.90 9.65
CA SER A 63 8.02 0.87 8.65
C SER A 63 7.03 -0.30 8.69
N ARG A 64 5.75 0.00 8.60
CA ARG A 64 4.68 -0.96 8.88
C ARG A 64 4.65 -2.16 7.93
N ASP A 65 4.93 -1.95 6.66
CA ASP A 65 4.85 -3.00 5.65
C ASP A 65 6.00 -3.98 5.80
N GLU A 66 7.19 -3.45 6.01
CA GLU A 66 8.40 -4.24 6.24
C GLU A 66 8.30 -5.05 7.53
N GLN A 67 7.67 -4.49 8.57
CA GLN A 67 7.39 -5.22 9.79
C GLN A 67 6.46 -6.42 9.53
N ARG A 68 5.38 -6.22 8.78
CA ARG A 68 4.44 -7.30 8.43
C ARG A 68 5.09 -8.37 7.56
N ALA A 69 5.92 -7.96 6.64
CA ALA A 69 6.61 -8.86 5.71
C ALA A 69 7.80 -9.58 6.33
N GLY A 70 8.23 -9.19 7.54
CA GLY A 70 9.46 -9.68 8.16
C GLY A 70 10.72 -9.28 7.40
N GLN A 71 10.66 -8.20 6.62
CA GLN A 71 11.81 -7.69 5.86
C GLN A 71 12.78 -6.94 6.79
N ALA A 72 14.07 -7.12 6.55
CA ALA A 72 15.11 -6.44 7.33
C ALA A 72 15.36 -5.00 6.87
N ASP A 73 14.97 -4.66 5.66
CA ASP A 73 15.18 -3.35 5.07
C ASP A 73 14.03 -2.40 5.42
N LEU A 74 14.30 -1.47 6.30
CA LEU A 74 13.34 -0.50 6.82
C LEU A 74 13.27 0.71 5.88
N SER A 75 12.41 0.65 4.87
CA SER A 75 12.29 1.73 3.88
C SER A 75 11.43 2.91 4.34
N GLY A 76 10.59 2.72 5.35
CA GLY A 76 9.65 3.75 5.81
C GLY A 76 8.19 3.41 5.52
N VAL A 77 7.35 4.43 5.39
CA VAL A 77 5.93 4.29 5.03
C VAL A 77 5.83 4.20 3.51
N SER A 78 5.52 3.01 3.00
CA SER A 78 5.54 2.70 1.56
C SER A 78 4.19 2.97 0.87
N CYS A 79 4.19 2.76 -0.45
CA CYS A 79 2.96 2.83 -1.25
C CYS A 79 1.88 1.90 -0.69
N GLU A 80 2.26 0.70 -0.33
CA GLU A 80 1.35 -0.35 0.12
C GLU A 80 0.78 -0.11 1.52
N THR A 81 1.42 0.73 2.33
CA THR A 81 0.87 1.17 3.62
C THR A 81 -0.47 1.90 3.44
N CYS A 82 -0.60 2.65 2.35
CA CYS A 82 -1.79 3.42 2.03
C CYS A 82 -2.70 2.72 1.01
N HIS A 83 -2.11 2.00 0.05
CA HIS A 83 -2.83 1.42 -1.08
C HIS A 83 -3.11 -0.09 -0.96
N GLY A 84 -2.70 -0.72 0.14
CA GLY A 84 -2.81 -2.18 0.31
C GLY A 84 -1.73 -2.96 -0.43
N GLY A 85 -1.59 -4.25 -0.12
CA GLY A 85 -0.56 -5.13 -0.70
C GLY A 85 -0.73 -5.29 -2.21
N GLY A 86 0.34 -5.02 -2.97
CA GLY A 86 0.32 -4.89 -4.43
C GLY A 86 0.25 -6.19 -5.21
N ARG A 87 0.55 -7.33 -4.59
CA ARG A 87 0.76 -8.61 -5.28
C ARG A 87 -0.31 -8.96 -6.31
N TYR A 88 -1.56 -8.76 -5.97
CA TYR A 88 -2.68 -9.21 -6.81
C TYR A 88 -3.22 -8.12 -7.73
N TYR A 89 -3.09 -6.84 -7.39
CA TYR A 89 -3.61 -5.76 -8.24
C TYR A 89 -2.55 -5.10 -9.13
N GLN A 90 -1.25 -5.27 -8.87
CA GLN A 90 -0.18 -4.66 -9.69
C GLN A 90 -0.10 -5.14 -11.14
N PRO A 91 -0.53 -6.39 -11.53
CA PRO A 91 -0.49 -6.79 -12.93
C PRO A 91 -1.23 -5.78 -13.81
N SER A 92 -0.61 -5.39 -14.94
CA SER A 92 -1.12 -4.29 -15.77
C SER A 92 -2.55 -4.50 -16.28
N ALA A 93 -2.95 -5.75 -16.51
CA ALA A 93 -4.32 -6.09 -16.91
C ALA A 93 -5.33 -5.76 -15.80
N VAL A 94 -4.97 -5.97 -14.53
CA VAL A 94 -5.81 -5.65 -13.36
C VAL A 94 -5.76 -4.15 -13.09
N MET A 95 -4.56 -3.56 -13.06
CA MET A 95 -4.36 -2.15 -12.68
C MET A 95 -5.02 -1.15 -13.64
N ARG A 96 -5.22 -1.52 -14.90
CA ARG A 96 -5.93 -0.68 -15.88
C ARG A 96 -7.43 -0.57 -15.61
N ASP A 97 -7.98 -1.48 -14.84
CA ASP A 97 -9.37 -1.50 -14.42
C ASP A 97 -9.45 -1.21 -12.92
N LYS A 98 -9.88 0.00 -12.56
CA LYS A 98 -9.88 0.45 -11.17
C LYS A 98 -10.80 -0.39 -10.28
N GLU A 99 -11.94 -0.86 -10.79
CA GLU A 99 -12.87 -1.69 -10.03
C GLU A 99 -12.27 -3.07 -9.79
N LEU A 100 -11.68 -3.64 -10.84
CA LEU A 100 -10.99 -4.92 -10.72
C LEU A 100 -9.81 -4.82 -9.75
N ALA A 101 -9.01 -3.78 -9.84
CA ALA A 101 -7.89 -3.56 -8.93
C ALA A 101 -8.33 -3.47 -7.46
N ARG A 102 -9.49 -2.82 -7.19
CA ARG A 102 -10.08 -2.77 -5.85
C ARG A 102 -10.53 -4.14 -5.35
N LEU A 103 -11.12 -4.95 -6.22
CA LEU A 103 -11.48 -6.33 -5.87
C LEU A 103 -10.25 -7.17 -5.51
N PHE A 104 -9.10 -6.86 -6.11
CA PHE A 104 -7.82 -7.51 -5.82
C PHE A 104 -6.99 -6.81 -4.74
N GLY A 105 -7.59 -5.90 -3.97
CA GLY A 105 -7.00 -5.35 -2.75
C GLY A 105 -6.45 -3.93 -2.85
N LEU A 106 -6.57 -3.24 -4.01
CA LEU A 106 -6.23 -1.83 -4.09
C LEU A 106 -7.16 -1.00 -3.20
N GLN A 107 -6.57 -0.22 -2.32
CA GLN A 107 -7.28 0.69 -1.42
C GLN A 107 -7.12 2.14 -1.89
N ASP A 108 -8.20 2.90 -1.82
CA ASP A 108 -8.12 4.36 -1.90
C ASP A 108 -7.88 4.92 -0.49
N PRO A 109 -6.79 5.65 -0.24
CA PRO A 109 -6.50 6.20 1.08
C PRO A 109 -7.58 7.19 1.53
N THR A 110 -7.95 7.10 2.80
CA THR A 110 -8.94 7.96 3.45
C THR A 110 -8.34 8.63 4.69
N ALA A 111 -9.11 9.52 5.32
CA ALA A 111 -8.70 10.11 6.59
C ALA A 111 -8.40 9.05 7.68
N SER A 112 -9.12 7.92 7.68
CA SER A 112 -8.86 6.82 8.62
C SER A 112 -7.52 6.15 8.37
N THR A 113 -7.08 6.02 7.12
CA THR A 113 -5.75 5.50 6.76
C THR A 113 -4.64 6.37 7.40
N CYS A 114 -4.78 7.68 7.30
CA CYS A 114 -3.82 8.62 7.90
C CYS A 114 -3.79 8.53 9.44
N LYS A 115 -4.98 8.44 10.05
CA LYS A 115 -5.15 8.45 11.51
C LYS A 115 -4.57 7.23 12.21
N VAL A 116 -4.28 6.16 11.51
CA VAL A 116 -3.58 5.00 12.09
C VAL A 116 -2.25 5.42 12.72
N CYS A 117 -1.53 6.33 12.10
CA CYS A 117 -0.26 6.86 12.60
C CYS A 117 -0.40 8.30 13.14
N HIS A 118 -1.25 9.13 12.51
CA HIS A 118 -1.44 10.54 12.85
C HIS A 118 -2.63 10.80 13.79
N GLY A 119 -3.13 9.80 14.48
CA GLY A 119 -4.33 9.85 15.29
C GLY A 119 -4.13 10.12 16.78
N GLY A 120 -3.11 10.84 17.19
CA GLY A 120 -2.92 11.24 18.60
C GLY A 120 -2.25 10.20 19.50
N ALA A 121 -1.98 8.99 19.00
CA ALA A 121 -1.19 7.99 19.73
C ALA A 121 0.32 8.32 19.74
N ALA A 122 0.75 9.24 18.90
CA ALA A 122 2.13 9.69 18.82
C ALA A 122 2.25 11.09 19.45
N PRO A 123 2.80 11.21 20.66
CA PRO A 123 2.77 12.45 21.46
C PRO A 123 3.60 13.60 20.85
N SER A 124 4.45 13.31 19.89
CA SER A 124 5.31 14.30 19.22
C SER A 124 4.75 14.85 17.90
N LEU A 125 3.64 14.31 17.41
CA LEU A 125 3.03 14.79 16.18
C LEU A 125 2.18 16.04 16.45
N LYS A 126 2.39 17.04 15.62
CA LYS A 126 1.55 18.25 15.62
C LYS A 126 0.11 17.90 15.27
N PRO A 127 -0.87 18.78 15.61
CA PRO A 127 -2.23 18.60 15.14
C PRO A 127 -2.23 18.31 13.63
N PHE A 128 -2.97 17.28 13.21
CA PHE A 128 -2.93 16.77 11.86
C PHE A 128 -4.22 17.15 11.10
N ASP A 129 -4.08 18.05 10.14
CA ASP A 129 -5.13 18.35 9.17
C ASP A 129 -4.99 17.47 7.93
N VAL A 130 -5.99 16.61 7.69
CA VAL A 130 -5.97 15.64 6.59
C VAL A 130 -5.95 16.32 5.23
N LYS A 131 -6.73 17.40 5.06
CA LYS A 131 -6.84 18.10 3.77
C LYS A 131 -5.52 18.76 3.40
N GLU A 132 -4.90 19.43 4.35
CA GLU A 132 -3.59 20.05 4.18
C GLU A 132 -2.51 18.98 3.91
N ALA A 133 -2.51 17.90 4.69
CA ALA A 133 -1.56 16.82 4.52
C ALA A 133 -1.69 16.13 3.15
N MET A 134 -2.91 15.87 2.70
CA MET A 134 -3.17 15.28 1.38
C MET A 134 -2.65 16.16 0.24
N SER A 135 -2.72 17.49 0.34
CA SER A 135 -2.15 18.38 -0.68
C SER A 135 -0.62 18.27 -0.79
N ARG A 136 0.05 17.98 0.32
CA ARG A 136 1.51 17.84 0.37
C ARG A 136 2.02 16.51 -0.15
N ILE A 137 1.20 15.47 -0.08
CA ILE A 137 1.56 14.11 -0.54
C ILE A 137 0.90 13.75 -1.86
N ASP A 138 0.22 14.69 -2.52
CA ASP A 138 -0.40 14.43 -3.82
C ASP A 138 0.68 14.10 -4.86
N HIS A 139 0.67 12.86 -5.26
CA HIS A 139 1.60 12.30 -6.22
C HIS A 139 0.88 11.73 -7.45
N TRP A 140 -0.43 12.01 -7.59
CA TRP A 140 -1.25 11.37 -8.62
C TRP A 140 -2.17 12.30 -9.40
N SER A 141 -2.60 13.45 -8.85
CA SER A 141 -3.61 14.29 -9.52
C SER A 141 -3.17 14.79 -10.90
N THR A 142 -1.93 15.22 -11.02
CA THR A 142 -1.36 15.69 -12.30
C THR A 142 -1.26 14.55 -13.32
N GLU A 143 -0.76 13.38 -12.91
CA GLU A 143 -0.65 12.22 -13.79
C GLU A 143 -2.04 11.72 -14.21
N ARG A 144 -3.00 11.70 -13.30
CA ARG A 144 -4.39 11.33 -13.59
C ARG A 144 -5.02 12.28 -14.61
N ALA A 145 -4.81 13.59 -14.47
CA ALA A 145 -5.31 14.57 -15.42
C ALA A 145 -4.72 14.35 -16.82
N ALA A 146 -3.41 14.12 -16.90
CA ALA A 146 -2.74 13.81 -18.17
C ALA A 146 -3.24 12.52 -18.81
N ARG A 147 -3.38 11.44 -18.03
CA ARG A 147 -3.91 10.15 -18.51
C ARG A 147 -5.37 10.29 -18.99
N LYS A 148 -6.17 11.08 -18.27
CA LYS A 148 -7.57 11.33 -18.68
C LYS A 148 -7.62 12.11 -20.01
N ALA A 149 -6.81 13.15 -20.15
CA ALA A 149 -6.76 13.96 -21.38
C ALA A 149 -6.33 13.13 -22.60
N ASN A 150 -5.43 12.18 -22.40
CA ASN A 150 -4.92 11.30 -23.46
C ASN A 150 -5.77 10.02 -23.69
N GLY A 151 -6.93 9.89 -23.04
CA GLY A 151 -7.77 8.70 -23.15
C GLY A 151 -7.13 7.40 -22.60
N ALA A 152 -6.09 7.52 -21.79
CA ALA A 152 -5.36 6.36 -21.27
C ALA A 152 -6.04 5.68 -20.07
N LEU A 153 -7.11 6.25 -19.54
CA LEU A 153 -7.94 5.63 -18.50
C LEU A 153 -9.04 4.81 -19.15
N LEU A 154 -9.09 3.54 -18.83
CA LEU A 154 -10.18 2.67 -19.29
C LEU A 154 -11.49 3.00 -18.55
N PRO A 155 -12.64 2.80 -19.20
CA PRO A 155 -13.94 2.79 -18.52
C PRO A 155 -13.96 1.77 -17.38
N SER A 156 -14.86 1.96 -16.44
CA SER A 156 -15.06 0.99 -15.35
C SER A 156 -15.46 -0.39 -15.88
N THR A 157 -15.27 -1.44 -15.08
CA THR A 157 -15.71 -2.79 -15.45
C THR A 157 -17.22 -2.82 -15.70
N GLY A 158 -18.01 -2.12 -14.87
CA GLY A 158 -19.46 -2.01 -15.03
C GLY A 158 -19.84 -1.36 -16.35
N ASP A 159 -19.18 -0.26 -16.73
CA ASP A 159 -19.44 0.41 -18.01
C ASP A 159 -19.06 -0.45 -19.21
N ARG A 160 -17.96 -1.20 -19.10
CA ARG A 160 -17.53 -2.12 -20.15
C ARG A 160 -18.50 -3.29 -20.34
N LEU A 161 -18.95 -3.90 -19.24
CA LEU A 161 -19.97 -4.96 -19.28
C LEU A 161 -21.28 -4.45 -19.84
N ALA A 162 -21.75 -3.29 -19.38
CA ALA A 162 -22.97 -2.68 -19.92
C ALA A 162 -22.86 -2.36 -21.42
N SER A 163 -21.70 -1.93 -21.87
CA SER A 163 -21.42 -1.70 -23.30
C SER A 163 -21.45 -3.00 -24.10
N TRP A 164 -20.93 -4.09 -23.56
CA TRP A 164 -20.95 -5.40 -24.21
C TRP A 164 -22.37 -5.99 -24.30
N LEU A 165 -23.16 -5.85 -23.24
CA LEU A 165 -24.53 -6.34 -23.18
C LEU A 165 -25.50 -5.57 -24.07
N ARG A 166 -25.13 -4.38 -24.55
CA ARG A 166 -25.92 -3.57 -25.49
C ARG A 166 -25.64 -3.87 -26.97
N LYS A 167 -24.71 -4.74 -27.28
CA LYS A 167 -24.39 -5.23 -28.63
C LYS A 167 -25.14 -6.50 -28.96
#